data_e74f65180a04d390f34ec7d36bf6ad31
#
_entry.id   e74f65180a04d390f34ec7d36bf6ad31
#
_cell.length_a   1.000
_cell.length_b   1.000
_cell.length_c   1.000
_cell.angle_alpha   90.00
_cell.angle_beta   90.00
_cell.angle_gamma   90.00
#
_symmetry.space_group_name_H-M   'P 1'
#
loop_
_entity.id
_entity.type
_entity.pdbx_description
1 polymer ?
#
loop_
_entity_poly.entity_id
_entity_poly.type
_entity_poly.pdbx_seq_one_letter_code
_entity_poly.pdbx_strand_id
1 'polypeptide(L)'
;MGSINKQHMTIHWKHIVKDDDSVPSTEATLKEKATLVGRIGQMMLSVGTGAWRVRNSMNEVARTLGISCTADIGLLSIEFTCYEESGTYTHSIALPTTGVNTDKLNALEAFMREFPEMATQISVKQIHLVLDEIQKKPANYKAWNLGLASAIACCAFTFLLGGGPMEMICAFFGAGVGNFVRKLMLQKKISLLGNVAVSVAASCVTYVLTILLAQTIFGVSKVHQAGYICAM
;
A
#
# COMPACT_ATOMS: atom_id res chain seq x y z
N MET A 1 16.54 14.27 -17.29
CA MET A 1 15.45 13.29 -17.40
C MET A 1 14.16 14.01 -17.02
N GLY A 2 13.31 14.33 -18.01
CA GLY A 2 12.16 15.22 -17.85
C GLY A 2 11.16 14.70 -16.83
N SER A 3 10.55 15.62 -16.12
CA SER A 3 9.41 15.38 -15.24
C SER A 3 8.30 14.72 -16.06
N ILE A 4 8.18 13.41 -15.94
CA ILE A 4 7.02 12.70 -16.50
C ILE A 4 5.80 13.29 -15.81
N ASN A 5 4.91 13.87 -16.58
CA ASN A 5 3.67 14.46 -16.10
C ASN A 5 2.81 13.34 -15.48
N LYS A 6 2.80 13.27 -14.14
CA LYS A 6 2.14 12.20 -13.36
C LYS A 6 0.64 12.47 -13.15
N GLN A 7 -0.01 13.21 -14.04
CA GLN A 7 -1.42 13.57 -13.92
C GLN A 7 -2.35 12.33 -13.80
N HIS A 8 -1.98 11.22 -14.44
CA HIS A 8 -2.73 9.94 -14.35
C HIS A 8 -2.56 9.17 -13.04
N MET A 9 -1.66 9.63 -12.16
CA MET A 9 -1.36 8.96 -10.87
C MET A 9 -2.11 9.56 -9.68
N THR A 10 -2.92 10.58 -9.89
CA THR A 10 -3.70 11.24 -8.84
C THR A 10 -5.03 11.73 -9.38
N ILE A 11 -6.08 11.55 -8.62
CA ILE A 11 -7.36 12.18 -8.92
C ILE A 11 -7.27 13.65 -8.52
N HIS A 12 -7.29 14.53 -9.51
CA HIS A 12 -7.30 15.99 -9.30
C HIS A 12 -8.71 16.48 -8.94
N TRP A 13 -9.21 16.05 -7.78
CA TRP A 13 -10.57 16.30 -7.34
C TRP A 13 -10.93 17.80 -7.30
N LYS A 14 -9.97 18.68 -6.97
CA LYS A 14 -10.16 20.14 -6.89
C LYS A 14 -10.60 20.79 -8.21
N HIS A 15 -10.34 20.15 -9.35
CA HIS A 15 -10.80 20.64 -10.67
C HIS A 15 -12.16 20.08 -11.08
N ILE A 16 -12.64 19.06 -10.35
CA ILE A 16 -13.85 18.32 -10.69
C ILE A 16 -14.99 18.72 -9.76
N VAL A 17 -14.69 18.86 -8.49
CA VAL A 17 -15.66 19.13 -7.42
C VAL A 17 -15.95 20.62 -7.37
N LYS A 18 -17.23 20.96 -7.35
CA LYS A 18 -17.69 22.35 -7.21
C LYS A 18 -17.36 22.87 -5.82
N ASP A 19 -17.10 24.16 -5.75
CA ASP A 19 -16.86 24.86 -4.48
C ASP A 19 -18.19 25.25 -3.81
N ASP A 20 -19.05 24.25 -3.60
CA ASP A 20 -20.36 24.40 -2.99
C ASP A 20 -20.48 23.43 -1.81
N ASP A 21 -20.53 23.98 -0.61
CA ASP A 21 -20.64 23.21 0.62
C ASP A 21 -22.09 22.99 1.05
N SER A 22 -23.08 23.46 0.29
CA SER A 22 -24.50 23.38 0.65
C SER A 22 -25.17 22.08 0.20
N VAL A 23 -24.56 21.34 -0.75
CA VAL A 23 -25.13 20.13 -1.34
C VAL A 23 -24.52 18.89 -0.68
N PRO A 24 -25.33 18.00 -0.07
CA PRO A 24 -24.87 16.73 0.46
C PRO A 24 -24.22 15.86 -0.64
N SER A 25 -23.28 15.02 -0.24
CA SER A 25 -22.56 14.17 -1.21
C SER A 25 -23.47 13.19 -1.96
N THR A 26 -24.58 12.80 -1.37
CA THR A 26 -25.60 11.93 -2.00
C THR A 26 -26.35 12.61 -3.15
N GLU A 27 -26.42 13.93 -3.17
CA GLU A 27 -27.09 14.74 -4.21
C GLU A 27 -26.10 15.35 -5.22
N ALA A 28 -24.81 15.09 -5.05
CA ALA A 28 -23.77 15.58 -5.95
C ALA A 28 -23.87 14.94 -7.35
N THR A 29 -23.21 15.53 -8.34
CA THR A 29 -23.19 15.00 -9.70
C THR A 29 -22.48 13.64 -9.77
N LEU A 30 -22.85 12.79 -10.76
CA LEU A 30 -22.22 11.48 -10.99
C LEU A 30 -20.69 11.58 -11.03
N LYS A 31 -20.16 12.61 -11.68
CA LYS A 31 -18.71 12.83 -11.79
C LYS A 31 -18.06 13.09 -10.44
N GLU A 32 -18.68 13.87 -9.56
CA GLU A 32 -18.19 14.15 -8.22
C GLU A 32 -18.25 12.90 -7.34
N LYS A 33 -19.38 12.16 -7.36
CA LYS A 33 -19.55 10.89 -6.67
C LYS A 33 -18.50 9.87 -7.12
N ALA A 34 -18.32 9.69 -8.43
CA ALA A 34 -17.33 8.77 -9.00
C ALA A 34 -15.89 9.14 -8.61
N THR A 35 -15.60 10.43 -8.46
CA THR A 35 -14.29 10.90 -7.99
C THR A 35 -14.01 10.47 -6.56
N LEU A 36 -15.02 10.47 -5.65
CA LEU A 36 -14.89 9.92 -4.30
C LEU A 36 -14.63 8.42 -4.33
N VAL A 37 -15.43 7.66 -5.08
CA VAL A 37 -15.27 6.20 -5.23
C VAL A 37 -13.86 5.85 -5.69
N GLY A 38 -13.39 6.50 -6.76
CA GLY A 38 -12.06 6.27 -7.30
C GLY A 38 -10.94 6.62 -6.32
N ARG A 39 -11.08 7.73 -5.59
CA ARG A 39 -10.08 8.16 -4.61
C ARG A 39 -9.96 7.20 -3.43
N ILE A 40 -11.08 6.72 -2.91
CA ILE A 40 -11.08 5.74 -1.83
C ILE A 40 -10.43 4.44 -2.31
N GLY A 41 -10.77 3.95 -3.51
CA GLY A 41 -10.10 2.80 -4.11
C GLY A 41 -8.59 3.01 -4.23
N GLN A 42 -8.16 4.17 -4.74
CA GLN A 42 -6.76 4.53 -4.86
C GLN A 42 -6.03 4.51 -3.49
N MET A 43 -6.63 5.10 -2.48
CA MET A 43 -6.05 5.15 -1.13
C MET A 43 -5.96 3.75 -0.51
N MET A 44 -7.00 2.94 -0.63
CA MET A 44 -7.02 1.55 -0.15
C MET A 44 -5.93 0.70 -0.84
N LEU A 45 -5.80 0.79 -2.17
CA LEU A 45 -4.75 0.06 -2.90
C LEU A 45 -3.35 0.55 -2.54
N SER A 46 -3.17 1.84 -2.33
CA SER A 46 -1.87 2.45 -1.97
C SER A 46 -1.32 1.98 -0.62
N VAL A 47 -2.20 1.61 0.32
CA VAL A 47 -1.82 1.09 1.64
C VAL A 47 -1.64 -0.43 1.68
N GLY A 48 -1.65 -1.09 0.51
CA GLY A 48 -1.35 -2.52 0.38
C GLY A 48 -2.51 -3.44 0.71
N THR A 49 -3.74 -2.97 0.57
CA THR A 49 -4.94 -3.78 0.76
C THR A 49 -5.17 -4.70 -0.45
N GLY A 50 -5.69 -5.91 -0.21
CA GLY A 50 -6.01 -6.86 -1.29
C GLY A 50 -7.10 -6.33 -2.23
N ALA A 51 -7.02 -6.68 -3.52
CA ALA A 51 -7.90 -6.20 -4.58
C ALA A 51 -9.40 -6.39 -4.29
N TRP A 52 -9.78 -7.52 -3.67
CA TRP A 52 -11.17 -7.78 -3.30
C TRP A 52 -11.71 -6.76 -2.27
N ARG A 53 -10.88 -6.39 -1.29
CA ARG A 53 -11.24 -5.39 -0.27
C ARG A 53 -11.37 -4.00 -0.89
N VAL A 54 -10.45 -3.63 -1.79
CA VAL A 54 -10.53 -2.37 -2.55
C VAL A 54 -11.87 -2.29 -3.30
N ARG A 55 -12.23 -3.35 -4.05
CA ARG A 55 -13.48 -3.42 -4.80
C ARG A 55 -14.70 -3.32 -3.90
N ASN A 56 -14.70 -4.02 -2.76
CA ASN A 56 -15.80 -3.95 -1.80
C ASN A 56 -15.97 -2.54 -1.24
N SER A 57 -14.90 -1.87 -0.84
CA SER A 57 -14.94 -0.50 -0.34
C SER A 57 -15.46 0.47 -1.40
N MET A 58 -15.02 0.34 -2.66
CA MET A 58 -15.54 1.16 -3.76
C MET A 58 -17.03 0.95 -3.98
N ASN A 59 -17.51 -0.30 -3.94
CA ASN A 59 -18.92 -0.63 -4.10
C ASN A 59 -19.78 -0.15 -2.92
N GLU A 60 -19.26 -0.19 -1.70
CA GLU A 60 -19.94 0.32 -0.51
C GLU A 60 -20.13 1.82 -0.60
N VAL A 61 -19.07 2.56 -0.93
CA VAL A 61 -19.14 4.01 -1.15
C VAL A 61 -20.11 4.36 -2.29
N ALA A 62 -20.04 3.64 -3.41
CA ALA A 62 -20.94 3.87 -4.54
C ALA A 62 -22.41 3.68 -4.13
N ARG A 63 -22.72 2.59 -3.42
CA ARG A 63 -24.07 2.33 -2.90
C ARG A 63 -24.56 3.43 -1.96
N THR A 64 -23.72 3.88 -1.04
CA THR A 64 -24.07 4.98 -0.13
C THR A 64 -24.38 6.27 -0.89
N LEU A 65 -23.68 6.53 -1.99
CA LEU A 65 -23.91 7.71 -2.86
C LEU A 65 -25.08 7.51 -3.84
N GLY A 66 -25.77 6.37 -3.83
CA GLY A 66 -26.88 6.08 -4.74
C GLY A 66 -26.47 5.78 -6.18
N ILE A 67 -25.22 5.37 -6.43
CA ILE A 67 -24.69 5.01 -7.74
C ILE A 67 -24.20 3.56 -7.76
N SER A 68 -24.04 2.99 -8.94
CA SER A 68 -23.43 1.68 -9.13
C SER A 68 -21.99 1.83 -9.64
N CYS A 69 -21.10 0.93 -9.22
CA CYS A 69 -19.70 0.94 -9.63
C CYS A 69 -19.21 -0.47 -9.98
N THR A 70 -18.47 -0.56 -11.08
CA THR A 70 -17.67 -1.75 -11.43
C THR A 70 -16.21 -1.35 -11.47
N ALA A 71 -15.33 -2.17 -10.91
CA ALA A 71 -13.91 -1.86 -10.87
C ALA A 71 -13.06 -3.10 -11.19
N ASP A 72 -12.04 -2.90 -12.02
CA ASP A 72 -10.93 -3.82 -12.20
C ASP A 72 -9.70 -3.29 -11.46
N ILE A 73 -9.13 -4.16 -10.60
CA ILE A 73 -8.05 -3.80 -9.67
C ILE A 73 -6.81 -4.58 -10.08
N GLY A 74 -5.86 -3.89 -10.69
CA GLY A 74 -4.53 -4.41 -10.97
C GLY A 74 -3.58 -4.23 -9.79
N LEU A 75 -2.32 -4.61 -9.98
CA LEU A 75 -1.27 -4.48 -8.95
C LEU A 75 -0.98 -3.00 -8.59
N LEU A 76 -0.94 -2.14 -9.57
CA LEU A 76 -0.67 -0.70 -9.45
C LEU A 76 -1.65 0.14 -10.28
N SER A 77 -2.81 -0.38 -10.59
CA SER A 77 -3.81 0.30 -11.39
C SER A 77 -5.21 0.00 -10.91
N ILE A 78 -6.09 0.94 -11.12
CA ILE A 78 -7.53 0.78 -10.93
C ILE A 78 -8.20 1.34 -12.16
N GLU A 79 -9.04 0.55 -12.79
CA GLU A 79 -9.96 1.01 -13.82
C GLU A 79 -11.39 0.81 -13.28
N PHE A 80 -12.20 1.86 -13.31
CA PHE A 80 -13.54 1.78 -12.76
C PHE A 80 -14.53 2.58 -13.58
N THR A 81 -15.75 2.09 -13.59
CA THR A 81 -16.90 2.75 -14.21
C THR A 81 -18.01 2.89 -13.18
N CYS A 82 -18.42 4.12 -12.93
CA CYS A 82 -19.61 4.44 -12.16
C CYS A 82 -20.74 4.80 -13.11
N TYR A 83 -21.97 4.38 -12.79
CA TYR A 83 -23.13 4.63 -13.59
C TYR A 83 -24.38 4.91 -12.73
N GLU A 84 -25.20 5.79 -13.26
CA GLU A 84 -26.47 6.25 -12.73
C GLU A 84 -27.43 6.43 -13.91
N GLU A 85 -28.71 6.65 -13.69
CA GLU A 85 -29.68 6.91 -14.77
C GLU A 85 -29.25 8.06 -15.69
N SER A 86 -28.55 9.04 -15.15
CA SER A 86 -28.04 10.21 -15.88
C SER A 86 -26.87 9.94 -16.84
N GLY A 87 -26.19 8.78 -16.72
CA GLY A 87 -25.05 8.44 -17.57
C GLY A 87 -24.00 7.55 -16.90
N THR A 88 -22.83 7.53 -17.53
CA THR A 88 -21.67 6.74 -17.08
C THR A 88 -20.41 7.61 -16.94
N TYR A 89 -19.57 7.28 -15.97
CA TYR A 89 -18.26 7.90 -15.80
C TYR A 89 -17.20 6.82 -15.61
N THR A 90 -16.26 6.73 -16.56
CA THR A 90 -15.14 5.79 -16.52
C THR A 90 -13.82 6.53 -16.27
N HIS A 91 -12.99 6.00 -15.40
CA HIS A 91 -11.68 6.57 -15.14
C HIS A 91 -10.66 5.46 -14.85
N SER A 92 -9.41 5.67 -15.28
CA SER A 92 -8.28 4.79 -14.99
C SER A 92 -7.22 5.54 -14.20
N ILE A 93 -6.71 4.90 -13.14
CA ILE A 93 -5.73 5.48 -12.22
C ILE A 93 -4.55 4.53 -12.14
N ALA A 94 -3.33 5.05 -12.29
CA ALA A 94 -2.11 4.31 -12.01
C ALA A 94 -1.47 4.80 -10.70
N LEU A 95 -1.02 3.86 -9.87
CA LEU A 95 -0.31 4.18 -8.64
C LEU A 95 1.21 4.09 -8.87
N PRO A 96 1.99 5.02 -8.33
CA PRO A 96 3.45 4.97 -8.45
C PRO A 96 4.06 3.80 -7.67
N THR A 97 3.41 3.40 -6.58
CA THR A 97 3.85 2.33 -5.69
C THR A 97 2.72 1.91 -4.76
N THR A 98 2.79 0.70 -4.24
CA THR A 98 1.95 0.21 -3.16
C THR A 98 2.82 -0.30 -2.03
N GLY A 99 2.33 -0.28 -0.80
CA GLY A 99 3.06 -0.81 0.34
C GLY A 99 2.19 -0.84 1.59
N VAL A 100 2.39 -1.86 2.40
CA VAL A 100 1.58 -2.07 3.62
C VAL A 100 1.77 -0.91 4.59
N ASN A 101 0.66 -0.24 4.92
CA ASN A 101 0.58 0.79 5.94
C ASN A 101 -0.70 0.59 6.76
N THR A 102 -0.59 -0.19 7.82
CA THR A 102 -1.71 -0.57 8.69
C THR A 102 -2.36 0.61 9.42
N ASP A 103 -1.59 1.65 9.70
CA ASP A 103 -2.05 2.87 10.36
C ASP A 103 -3.02 3.68 9.48
N LYS A 104 -2.59 3.88 8.21
CA LYS A 104 -3.47 4.52 7.23
C LYS A 104 -4.66 3.64 6.87
N LEU A 105 -4.46 2.31 6.83
CA LEU A 105 -5.55 1.37 6.59
C LEU A 105 -6.60 1.47 7.69
N ASN A 106 -6.18 1.46 8.97
CA ASN A 106 -7.10 1.61 10.10
C ASN A 106 -7.87 2.94 10.07
N ALA A 107 -7.18 4.04 9.68
CA ALA A 107 -7.84 5.34 9.52
C ALA A 107 -8.86 5.33 8.37
N LEU A 108 -8.56 4.65 7.25
CA LEU A 108 -9.50 4.49 6.14
C LEU A 108 -10.69 3.59 6.52
N GLU A 109 -10.48 2.53 7.28
CA GLU A 109 -11.56 1.67 7.76
C GLU A 109 -12.46 2.38 8.78
N ALA A 110 -11.90 3.24 9.63
CA ALA A 110 -12.68 4.10 10.52
C ALA A 110 -13.53 5.10 9.72
N PHE A 111 -12.92 5.77 8.74
CA PHE A 111 -13.63 6.65 7.81
C PHE A 111 -14.77 5.91 7.08
N MET A 112 -14.54 4.69 6.58
CA MET A 112 -15.56 3.91 5.87
C MET A 112 -16.76 3.58 6.75
N ARG A 113 -16.58 3.37 8.05
CA ARG A 113 -17.68 3.12 9.00
C ARG A 113 -18.57 4.36 9.22
N GLU A 114 -17.95 5.54 9.22
CA GLU A 114 -18.65 6.82 9.42
C GLU A 114 -19.20 7.39 8.11
N PHE A 115 -18.72 6.91 6.97
CA PHE A 115 -19.04 7.43 5.65
C PHE A 115 -20.54 7.49 5.33
N PRO A 116 -21.39 6.49 5.68
CA PRO A 116 -22.82 6.56 5.39
C PRO A 116 -23.54 7.76 6.05
N GLU A 117 -23.15 8.10 7.27
CA GLU A 117 -23.70 9.27 7.96
C GLU A 117 -23.13 10.57 7.39
N MET A 118 -21.83 10.60 7.15
CA MET A 118 -21.15 11.77 6.58
C MET A 118 -21.69 12.13 5.19
N ALA A 119 -21.96 11.15 4.34
CA ALA A 119 -22.38 11.37 2.96
C ALA A 119 -23.72 12.10 2.84
N THR A 120 -24.59 11.99 3.85
CA THR A 120 -25.88 12.69 3.92
C THR A 120 -25.80 14.08 4.52
N GLN A 121 -24.70 14.39 5.21
CA GLN A 121 -24.58 15.64 6.00
C GLN A 121 -23.61 16.64 5.39
N ILE A 122 -22.53 16.15 4.74
CA ILE A 122 -21.44 17.01 4.25
C ILE A 122 -21.23 16.90 2.74
N SER A 123 -20.63 17.93 2.18
CA SER A 123 -20.37 18.02 0.74
C SER A 123 -19.23 17.08 0.31
N VAL A 124 -19.19 16.76 -0.99
CA VAL A 124 -18.09 16.01 -1.62
C VAL A 124 -16.73 16.66 -1.34
N LYS A 125 -16.68 17.99 -1.35
CA LYS A 125 -15.46 18.75 -1.04
C LYS A 125 -14.96 18.48 0.38
N GLN A 126 -15.86 18.53 1.37
CA GLN A 126 -15.52 18.28 2.77
C GLN A 126 -15.03 16.86 2.98
N ILE A 127 -15.64 15.86 2.34
CA ILE A 127 -15.15 14.48 2.37
C ILE A 127 -13.74 14.38 1.77
N HIS A 128 -13.47 15.05 0.66
CA HIS A 128 -12.13 15.08 0.08
C HIS A 128 -11.09 15.71 1.00
N LEU A 129 -11.45 16.70 1.79
CA LEU A 129 -10.56 17.30 2.79
C LEU A 129 -10.23 16.31 3.91
N VAL A 130 -11.21 15.56 4.42
CA VAL A 130 -10.97 14.48 5.40
C VAL A 130 -10.03 13.41 4.82
N LEU A 131 -10.23 13.01 3.57
CA LEU A 131 -9.33 12.07 2.89
C LEU A 131 -7.91 12.66 2.70
N ASP A 132 -7.79 13.98 2.48
CA ASP A 132 -6.49 14.66 2.44
C ASP A 132 -5.74 14.56 3.77
N GLU A 133 -6.43 14.70 4.89
CA GLU A 133 -5.84 14.55 6.23
C GLU A 133 -5.33 13.13 6.46
N ILE A 134 -6.13 12.12 6.11
CA ILE A 134 -5.69 10.71 6.20
C ILE A 134 -4.47 10.46 5.30
N GLN A 135 -4.47 11.01 4.09
CA GLN A 135 -3.38 10.85 3.13
C GLN A 135 -2.07 11.49 3.61
N LYS A 136 -2.16 12.65 4.29
CA LYS A 136 -1.01 13.41 4.80
C LYS A 136 -0.40 12.80 6.07
N LYS A 137 -1.08 11.88 6.75
CA LYS A 137 -0.52 11.23 7.95
C LYS A 137 0.89 10.70 7.65
N PRO A 138 1.91 11.07 8.46
CA PRO A 138 3.27 10.61 8.25
C PRO A 138 3.38 9.10 8.48
N ALA A 139 4.40 8.48 7.92
CA ALA A 139 4.71 7.09 8.24
C ALA A 139 5.24 7.00 9.68
N ASN A 140 4.64 6.17 10.52
CA ASN A 140 4.95 6.07 11.95
C ASN A 140 6.32 5.44 12.23
N TYR A 141 6.89 4.69 11.28
CA TYR A 141 8.09 3.91 11.51
C TYR A 141 9.24 4.37 10.62
N LYS A 142 10.40 4.58 11.24
CA LYS A 142 11.67 4.82 10.54
C LYS A 142 12.13 3.53 9.83
N ALA A 143 12.97 3.69 8.80
CA ALA A 143 13.50 2.54 8.05
C ALA A 143 14.22 1.52 8.93
N TRP A 144 14.94 1.99 9.93
CA TRP A 144 15.64 1.14 10.90
C TRP A 144 14.70 0.26 11.72
N ASN A 145 13.62 0.82 12.25
CA ASN A 145 12.65 0.06 13.05
C ASN A 145 11.97 -1.04 12.23
N LEU A 146 11.65 -0.75 10.96
CA LEU A 146 11.10 -1.74 10.03
C LEU A 146 12.10 -2.85 9.71
N GLY A 147 13.36 -2.49 9.50
CA GLY A 147 14.43 -3.47 9.27
C GLY A 147 14.61 -4.39 10.48
N LEU A 148 14.63 -3.83 11.69
CA LEU A 148 14.77 -4.61 12.92
C LEU A 148 13.57 -5.53 13.17
N ALA A 149 12.34 -5.01 13.02
CA ALA A 149 11.13 -5.80 13.16
C ALA A 149 11.10 -6.98 12.17
N SER A 150 11.47 -6.73 10.92
CA SER A 150 11.60 -7.79 9.91
C SER A 150 12.68 -8.81 10.24
N ALA A 151 13.83 -8.35 10.73
CA ALA A 151 14.92 -9.23 11.16
C ALA A 151 14.48 -10.19 12.27
N ILE A 152 13.78 -9.67 13.29
CA ILE A 152 13.25 -10.48 14.40
C ILE A 152 12.19 -11.47 13.91
N ALA A 153 11.28 -11.01 13.04
CA ALA A 153 10.23 -11.87 12.49
C ALA A 153 10.82 -13.02 11.65
N CYS A 154 11.76 -12.74 10.77
CA CYS A 154 12.41 -13.77 9.95
C CYS A 154 13.25 -14.74 10.78
N CYS A 155 13.91 -14.26 11.84
CA CYS A 155 14.59 -15.10 12.81
C CYS A 155 13.62 -16.10 13.48
N ALA A 156 12.45 -15.62 13.92
CA ALA A 156 11.43 -16.46 14.53
C ALA A 156 10.84 -17.48 13.54
N PHE A 157 10.56 -17.07 12.30
CA PHE A 157 10.09 -17.98 11.26
C PHE A 157 11.14 -19.04 10.89
N THR A 158 12.42 -18.70 10.86
CA THR A 158 13.50 -19.69 10.65
C THR A 158 13.45 -20.77 11.70
N PHE A 159 13.24 -20.42 12.96
CA PHE A 159 13.07 -21.39 14.05
C PHE A 159 11.84 -22.29 13.83
N LEU A 160 10.70 -21.70 13.48
CA LEU A 160 9.47 -22.45 13.23
C LEU A 160 9.59 -23.44 12.06
N LEU A 161 10.43 -23.14 11.08
CA LEU A 161 10.74 -24.01 9.95
C LEU A 161 11.83 -25.05 10.22
N GLY A 162 12.27 -25.18 11.49
CA GLY A 162 13.25 -26.17 11.91
C GLY A 162 14.72 -25.76 11.72
N GLY A 163 14.98 -24.48 11.48
CA GLY A 163 16.34 -23.95 11.44
C GLY A 163 16.99 -23.87 12.82
N GLY A 164 18.31 -24.05 12.87
CA GLY A 164 19.10 -23.96 14.09
C GLY A 164 19.47 -22.51 14.46
N PRO A 165 20.14 -22.31 15.59
CA PRO A 165 20.52 -20.97 16.07
C PRO A 165 21.38 -20.19 15.08
N MET A 166 22.21 -20.86 14.31
CA MET A 166 23.10 -20.23 13.33
C MET A 166 22.29 -19.69 12.14
N GLU A 167 21.36 -20.48 11.62
CA GLU A 167 20.45 -20.07 10.54
C GLU A 167 19.56 -18.92 10.97
N MET A 168 19.13 -18.90 12.24
CA MET A 168 18.36 -17.79 12.81
C MET A 168 19.15 -16.48 12.78
N ILE A 169 20.43 -16.51 13.16
CA ILE A 169 21.31 -15.34 13.13
C ILE A 169 21.54 -14.87 11.69
N CYS A 170 21.80 -15.79 10.78
CA CYS A 170 22.00 -15.46 9.35
C CYS A 170 20.73 -14.84 8.74
N ALA A 171 19.56 -15.40 9.03
CA ALA A 171 18.27 -14.87 8.59
C ALA A 171 17.99 -13.48 9.18
N PHE A 172 18.35 -13.25 10.43
CA PHE A 172 18.22 -11.94 11.07
C PHE A 172 18.98 -10.85 10.29
N PHE A 173 20.26 -11.07 9.98
CA PHE A 173 21.05 -10.11 9.24
C PHE A 173 20.59 -9.97 7.79
N GLY A 174 20.30 -11.08 7.09
CA GLY A 174 19.82 -11.07 5.71
C GLY A 174 18.53 -10.27 5.57
N ALA A 175 17.51 -10.62 6.33
CA ALA A 175 16.21 -9.94 6.30
C ALA A 175 16.29 -8.48 6.75
N GLY A 176 17.07 -8.18 7.80
CA GLY A 176 17.26 -6.83 8.30
C GLY A 176 17.84 -5.89 7.26
N VAL A 177 18.94 -6.30 6.60
CA VAL A 177 19.59 -5.54 5.53
C VAL A 177 18.69 -5.42 4.31
N GLY A 178 18.05 -6.51 3.88
CA GLY A 178 17.15 -6.51 2.73
C GLY A 178 15.99 -5.52 2.90
N ASN A 179 15.31 -5.53 4.04
CA ASN A 179 14.21 -4.61 4.31
C ASN A 179 14.68 -3.15 4.52
N PHE A 180 15.85 -2.94 5.09
CA PHE A 180 16.43 -1.61 5.19
C PHE A 180 16.71 -1.02 3.80
N VAL A 181 17.35 -1.80 2.91
CA VAL A 181 17.61 -1.42 1.51
C VAL A 181 16.29 -1.14 0.77
N ARG A 182 15.29 -2.02 0.93
CA ARG A 182 13.96 -1.84 0.34
C ARG A 182 13.34 -0.51 0.72
N LYS A 183 13.41 -0.13 1.99
CA LYS A 183 12.84 1.14 2.47
C LYS A 183 13.59 2.36 1.90
N LEU A 184 14.92 2.29 1.82
CA LEU A 184 15.72 3.36 1.20
C LEU A 184 15.38 3.55 -0.28
N MET A 185 15.20 2.45 -1.02
CA MET A 185 14.85 2.51 -2.44
C MET A 185 13.44 3.04 -2.68
N LEU A 186 12.49 2.71 -1.81
CA LEU A 186 11.13 3.29 -1.85
C LEU A 186 11.16 4.82 -1.71
N GLN A 187 12.03 5.35 -0.85
CA GLN A 187 12.21 6.80 -0.71
C GLN A 187 12.76 7.45 -1.98
N LYS A 188 13.59 6.73 -2.75
CA LYS A 188 14.17 7.20 -4.02
C LYS A 188 13.20 7.05 -5.22
N LYS A 189 11.95 6.61 -5.00
CA LYS A 189 10.92 6.42 -6.04
C LYS A 189 11.34 5.51 -7.19
N ILE A 190 12.13 4.49 -6.91
CA ILE A 190 12.53 3.46 -7.88
C ILE A 190 11.33 2.56 -8.17
N SER A 191 11.28 1.97 -9.37
CA SER A 191 10.19 1.06 -9.76
C SER A 191 10.02 -0.09 -8.77
N LEU A 192 8.78 -0.56 -8.58
CA LEU A 192 8.47 -1.64 -7.65
C LEU A 192 9.30 -2.89 -7.92
N LEU A 193 9.39 -3.32 -9.19
CA LEU A 193 10.17 -4.50 -9.59
C LEU A 193 11.66 -4.33 -9.29
N GLY A 194 12.24 -3.18 -9.63
CA GLY A 194 13.64 -2.88 -9.34
C GLY A 194 13.92 -2.87 -7.84
N ASN A 195 13.00 -2.31 -7.04
CA ASN A 195 13.12 -2.31 -5.59
C ASN A 195 13.11 -3.73 -5.01
N VAL A 196 12.18 -4.59 -5.45
CA VAL A 196 12.12 -5.99 -5.00
C VAL A 196 13.39 -6.73 -5.40
N ALA A 197 13.80 -6.64 -6.65
CA ALA A 197 14.99 -7.35 -7.14
C ALA A 197 16.26 -6.98 -6.36
N VAL A 198 16.53 -5.70 -6.16
CA VAL A 198 17.73 -5.24 -5.44
C VAL A 198 17.64 -5.58 -3.94
N SER A 199 16.49 -5.45 -3.30
CA SER A 199 16.35 -5.79 -1.89
C SER A 199 16.52 -7.28 -1.63
N VAL A 200 15.99 -8.14 -2.49
CA VAL A 200 16.19 -9.61 -2.41
C VAL A 200 17.65 -9.97 -2.67
N ALA A 201 18.28 -9.40 -3.69
CA ALA A 201 19.71 -9.63 -3.95
C ALA A 201 20.59 -9.22 -2.75
N ALA A 202 20.32 -8.05 -2.15
CA ALA A 202 21.04 -7.60 -0.96
C ALA A 202 20.84 -8.54 0.24
N SER A 203 19.60 -9.02 0.44
CA SER A 203 19.28 -10.01 1.48
C SER A 203 20.03 -11.32 1.28
N CYS A 204 20.02 -11.89 0.07
CA CYS A 204 20.72 -13.12 -0.27
C CYS A 204 22.24 -13.00 -0.10
N VAL A 205 22.84 -11.93 -0.60
CA VAL A 205 24.28 -11.69 -0.46
C VAL A 205 24.65 -11.58 1.03
N THR A 206 23.91 -10.83 1.82
CA THR A 206 24.16 -10.70 3.24
C THR A 206 24.03 -12.04 3.96
N TYR A 207 23.01 -12.83 3.64
CA TYR A 207 22.82 -14.17 4.20
C TYR A 207 24.00 -15.10 3.88
N VAL A 208 24.44 -15.16 2.61
CA VAL A 208 25.59 -15.97 2.20
C VAL A 208 26.88 -15.52 2.89
N LEU A 209 27.13 -14.21 2.97
CA LEU A 209 28.31 -13.69 3.65
C LEU A 209 28.31 -14.04 5.14
N THR A 210 27.18 -13.94 5.83
CA THR A 210 27.06 -14.29 7.25
C THR A 210 27.26 -15.80 7.48
N ILE A 211 26.77 -16.66 6.58
CA ILE A 211 27.05 -18.11 6.64
C ILE A 211 28.54 -18.41 6.45
N LEU A 212 29.18 -17.83 5.43
CA LEU A 212 30.61 -18.05 5.18
C LEU A 212 31.45 -17.61 6.38
N LEU A 213 31.13 -16.47 6.99
CA LEU A 213 31.77 -16.02 8.22
C LEU A 213 31.55 -17.00 9.39
N ALA A 214 30.32 -17.49 9.53
CA ALA A 214 29.98 -18.45 10.56
C ALA A 214 30.73 -19.78 10.37
N GLN A 215 30.85 -20.27 9.15
CA GLN A 215 31.61 -21.48 8.83
C GLN A 215 33.11 -21.33 9.15
N THR A 216 33.70 -20.18 8.83
CA THR A 216 35.13 -19.93 9.10
C THR A 216 35.43 -19.76 10.57
N ILE A 217 34.53 -19.16 11.35
CA ILE A 217 34.75 -18.88 12.77
C ILE A 217 34.33 -20.06 13.67
N PHE A 218 33.19 -20.70 13.36
CA PHE A 218 32.60 -21.73 14.24
C PHE A 218 32.70 -23.16 13.67
N GLY A 219 33.26 -23.36 12.49
CA GLY A 219 33.43 -24.69 11.87
C GLY A 219 32.12 -25.42 11.54
N VAL A 220 31.01 -24.68 11.35
CA VAL A 220 29.67 -25.24 11.08
C VAL A 220 29.64 -25.89 9.70
N SER A 221 29.52 -27.23 9.65
CA SER A 221 29.60 -27.99 8.39
C SER A 221 28.26 -28.19 7.67
N LYS A 222 27.12 -28.02 8.35
CA LYS A 222 25.78 -28.21 7.78
C LYS A 222 24.88 -27.02 8.11
N VAL A 223 24.36 -26.36 7.09
CA VAL A 223 23.39 -25.26 7.21
C VAL A 223 22.06 -25.71 6.57
N HIS A 224 20.99 -25.62 7.30
CA HIS A 224 19.66 -25.96 6.81
C HIS A 224 19.13 -24.85 5.90
N GLN A 225 18.35 -25.20 4.86
CA GLN A 225 17.85 -24.21 3.88
C GLN A 225 16.75 -23.28 4.42
N ALA A 226 16.17 -23.59 5.59
CA ALA A 226 15.09 -22.81 6.18
C ALA A 226 15.43 -21.33 6.37
N GLY A 227 16.65 -21.03 6.83
CA GLY A 227 17.10 -19.65 7.02
C GLY A 227 17.22 -18.84 5.73
N TYR A 228 17.59 -19.47 4.64
CA TYR A 228 17.69 -18.83 3.33
C TYR A 228 16.33 -18.36 2.80
N ILE A 229 15.30 -19.21 2.92
CA ILE A 229 13.94 -18.89 2.51
C ILE A 229 13.38 -17.72 3.32
N CYS A 230 13.64 -17.68 4.62
CA CYS A 230 13.17 -16.59 5.47
C CYS A 230 13.91 -15.27 5.28
N ALA A 231 15.14 -15.29 4.78
CA ALA A 231 15.93 -14.09 4.55
C ALA A 231 15.49 -13.31 3.29
N MET A 232 14.86 -13.97 2.33
CA MET A 232 14.32 -13.37 1.10
C MET A 232 12.99 -12.67 1.34
#